data_d9b09af3a188bd9aad7acef59863228a
#
_entry.id   d9b09af3a188bd9aad7acef59863228a
#
_cell.length_a   1.000
_cell.length_b   1.000
_cell.length_c   1.000
_cell.angle_alpha   90.00
_cell.angle_beta   90.00
_cell.angle_gamma   90.00
#
_symmetry.space_group_name_H-M   'P 1'
#
loop_
_entity.id
_entity.type
_entity.pdbx_description
1 polymer ?
#
loop_
_entity_poly.entity_id
_entity_poly.type
_entity_poly.pdbx_seq_one_letter_code
_entity_poly.pdbx_strand_id
1 'polypeptide(L)'
;MALLWMRSAAEYRALCYQGYNAAMMEVDKALSDPARKGKPLAIVLDCDETVTDNTPALAKAAADGNGQYKSIWWRDVVHEGKSGAMPGAVDFLQQVDKKGLAIFYVSNRYAPVNYEATEANLKALRFPQADKKHILLMEKSGNKQLRFNTITADYDVVVYMGDNAGDLPIGTNGKSLTERNQIVDAHKADFGTKYIVFPNPVYGAWVSAIAKNYLTMTPKQRDEVNREFLTKNY
;
A
#
# COMPACT_ATOMS: atom_id res chain seq x y z
N MET A 1 -12.12 14.08 -9.01
CA MET A 1 -12.10 13.05 -10.09
C MET A 1 -11.36 11.77 -9.65
N ALA A 2 -10.17 11.85 -9.01
CA ALA A 2 -9.37 10.68 -8.59
C ALA A 2 -10.17 9.63 -7.79
N LEU A 3 -10.82 10.04 -6.71
CA LEU A 3 -11.64 9.14 -5.89
C LEU A 3 -12.87 8.58 -6.65
N LEU A 4 -13.48 9.40 -7.50
CA LEU A 4 -14.59 8.93 -8.35
C LEU A 4 -14.11 7.81 -9.29
N TRP A 5 -12.93 7.97 -9.89
CA TRP A 5 -12.32 6.95 -10.74
C TRP A 5 -12.07 5.64 -9.97
N MET A 6 -11.48 5.71 -8.77
CA MET A 6 -11.28 4.50 -7.94
C MET A 6 -12.59 3.77 -7.61
N ARG A 7 -13.68 4.51 -7.42
CA ARG A 7 -14.98 3.93 -7.03
C ARG A 7 -15.84 3.41 -8.19
N SER A 8 -15.62 3.91 -9.39
CA SER A 8 -16.54 3.66 -10.51
C SER A 8 -15.89 3.07 -11.77
N ALA A 9 -14.59 3.23 -11.95
CA ALA A 9 -13.94 2.81 -13.19
C ALA A 9 -13.67 1.29 -13.21
N ALA A 10 -14.04 0.64 -14.29
CA ALA A 10 -13.69 -0.75 -14.55
C ALA A 10 -12.17 -0.93 -14.68
N GLU A 11 -11.47 0.09 -15.17
CA GLU A 11 -10.02 0.14 -15.31
C GLU A 11 -9.30 0.05 -13.96
N TYR A 12 -9.84 0.69 -12.90
CA TYR A 12 -9.31 0.55 -11.54
C TYR A 12 -9.36 -0.91 -11.08
N ARG A 13 -10.51 -1.58 -11.28
CA ARG A 13 -10.65 -2.99 -10.95
C ARG A 13 -9.70 -3.87 -11.77
N ALA A 14 -9.58 -3.56 -13.06
CA ALA A 14 -8.68 -4.30 -13.96
C ALA A 14 -7.22 -4.17 -13.53
N LEU A 15 -6.77 -2.98 -13.11
CA LEU A 15 -5.42 -2.77 -12.57
C LEU A 15 -5.19 -3.53 -11.26
N CYS A 16 -6.19 -3.61 -10.38
CA CYS A 16 -6.09 -4.44 -9.17
C CYS A 16 -5.90 -5.92 -9.53
N TYR A 17 -6.73 -6.47 -10.40
CA TYR A 17 -6.58 -7.86 -10.86
C TYR A 17 -5.22 -8.10 -11.55
N GLN A 18 -4.77 -7.17 -12.39
CA GLN A 18 -3.47 -7.25 -13.06
C GLN A 18 -2.33 -7.32 -12.05
N GLY A 19 -2.37 -6.51 -10.98
CA GLY A 19 -1.38 -6.53 -9.92
C GLY A 19 -1.32 -7.88 -9.20
N TYR A 20 -2.47 -8.42 -8.80
CA TYR A 20 -2.52 -9.73 -8.14
C TYR A 20 -2.13 -10.88 -9.06
N ASN A 21 -2.51 -10.84 -10.34
CA ASN A 21 -2.11 -11.84 -11.32
C ASN A 21 -0.59 -11.85 -11.53
N ALA A 22 0.03 -10.67 -11.65
CA ALA A 22 1.49 -10.55 -11.76
C ALA A 22 2.19 -11.10 -10.52
N ALA A 23 1.70 -10.76 -9.32
CA ALA A 23 2.23 -11.30 -8.07
C ALA A 23 2.10 -12.83 -7.99
N MET A 24 0.97 -13.40 -8.43
CA MET A 24 0.76 -14.85 -8.44
C MET A 24 1.71 -15.56 -9.39
N MET A 25 2.00 -14.99 -10.56
CA MET A 25 2.98 -15.55 -11.49
C MET A 25 4.37 -15.66 -10.85
N GLU A 26 4.79 -14.63 -10.09
CA GLU A 26 6.08 -14.68 -9.39
C GLU A 26 6.06 -15.65 -8.21
N VAL A 27 4.93 -15.80 -7.50
CA VAL A 27 4.76 -16.85 -6.48
C VAL A 27 4.94 -18.25 -7.09
N ASP A 28 4.29 -18.54 -8.22
CA ASP A 28 4.39 -19.83 -8.88
C ASP A 28 5.80 -20.11 -9.41
N LYS A 29 6.44 -19.09 -9.96
CA LYS A 29 7.83 -19.16 -10.39
C LYS A 29 8.78 -19.44 -9.21
N ALA A 30 8.61 -18.72 -8.10
CA ALA A 30 9.44 -18.91 -6.91
C ALA A 30 9.30 -20.31 -6.29
N LEU A 31 8.09 -20.87 -6.27
CA LEU A 31 7.83 -22.23 -5.80
C LEU A 31 8.50 -23.30 -6.67
N SER A 32 8.66 -23.01 -7.96
CA SER A 32 9.27 -23.90 -8.92
C SER A 32 10.80 -23.76 -9.01
N ASP A 33 11.38 -22.72 -8.37
CA ASP A 33 12.80 -22.42 -8.45
C ASP A 33 13.60 -23.24 -7.43
N PRO A 34 14.44 -24.19 -7.88
CA PRO A 34 15.25 -24.99 -6.98
C PRO A 34 16.34 -24.20 -6.24
N ALA A 35 16.68 -23.00 -6.67
CA ALA A 35 17.65 -22.13 -6.00
C ALA A 35 17.08 -21.46 -4.75
N ARG A 36 15.75 -21.37 -4.60
CA ARG A 36 15.05 -20.75 -3.46
C ARG A 36 14.73 -21.75 -2.33
N LYS A 37 15.71 -22.55 -1.89
CA LYS A 37 15.50 -23.59 -0.87
C LYS A 37 16.03 -23.24 0.53
N GLY A 38 16.64 -22.06 0.70
CA GLY A 38 17.34 -21.71 1.95
C GLY A 38 16.43 -21.19 3.06
N LYS A 39 15.42 -20.41 2.72
CA LYS A 39 14.46 -19.80 3.65
C LYS A 39 13.03 -20.07 3.18
N PRO A 40 12.04 -20.13 4.10
CA PRO A 40 10.64 -20.16 3.69
C PRO A 40 10.26 -18.93 2.86
N LEU A 41 9.43 -19.14 1.84
CA LEU A 41 8.97 -18.08 0.97
C LEU A 41 7.93 -17.20 1.66
N ALA A 42 7.95 -15.91 1.37
CA ALA A 42 6.98 -14.96 1.85
C ALA A 42 6.57 -13.94 0.79
N ILE A 43 5.39 -13.33 0.98
CA ILE A 43 5.00 -12.09 0.34
C ILE A 43 4.87 -10.99 1.40
N VAL A 44 5.17 -9.76 1.01
CA VAL A 44 5.02 -8.56 1.85
C VAL A 44 4.09 -7.59 1.16
N LEU A 45 3.07 -7.09 1.87
CA LEU A 45 2.11 -6.18 1.28
C LEU A 45 1.67 -5.11 2.29
N ASP A 46 1.31 -3.94 1.78
CA ASP A 46 0.61 -2.93 2.56
C ASP A 46 -0.86 -3.32 2.79
N CYS A 47 -1.55 -2.58 3.64
CA CYS A 47 -2.98 -2.78 3.87
C CYS A 47 -3.84 -1.84 3.01
N ASP A 48 -3.69 -0.52 3.22
CA ASP A 48 -4.60 0.49 2.72
C ASP A 48 -4.42 0.71 1.22
N GLU A 49 -5.50 0.64 0.45
CA GLU A 49 -5.51 0.70 -1.02
C GLU A 49 -4.58 -0.32 -1.71
N THR A 50 -4.21 -1.34 -0.93
CA THR A 50 -3.42 -2.49 -1.42
C THR A 50 -4.18 -3.80 -1.25
N VAL A 51 -4.71 -4.10 -0.06
CA VAL A 51 -5.61 -5.23 0.19
C VAL A 51 -6.94 -4.79 0.79
N THR A 52 -6.97 -3.64 1.50
CA THR A 52 -8.20 -3.04 2.04
C THR A 52 -8.62 -1.83 1.20
N ASP A 53 -9.92 -1.73 0.92
CA ASP A 53 -10.55 -0.61 0.21
C ASP A 53 -11.14 0.37 1.22
N ASN A 54 -10.53 1.55 1.34
CA ASN A 54 -11.01 2.63 2.19
C ASN A 54 -11.75 3.73 1.40
N THR A 55 -11.97 3.53 0.11
CA THR A 55 -12.65 4.53 -0.74
C THR A 55 -14.04 4.92 -0.25
N PRO A 56 -14.84 4.06 0.44
CA PRO A 56 -16.10 4.49 1.04
C PRO A 56 -15.93 5.57 2.11
N ALA A 57 -14.95 5.41 3.02
CA ALA A 57 -14.66 6.40 4.06
C ALA A 57 -14.09 7.71 3.46
N LEU A 58 -13.19 7.60 2.48
CA LEU A 58 -12.64 8.74 1.75
C LEU A 58 -13.74 9.50 1.00
N ALA A 59 -14.71 8.81 0.39
CA ALA A 59 -15.84 9.43 -0.29
C ALA A 59 -16.77 10.16 0.67
N LYS A 60 -17.05 9.56 1.83
CA LYS A 60 -17.83 10.21 2.88
C LYS A 60 -17.14 11.50 3.36
N ALA A 61 -15.85 11.44 3.66
CA ALA A 61 -15.07 12.62 4.07
C ALA A 61 -15.07 13.71 3.00
N ALA A 62 -14.96 13.37 1.72
CA ALA A 62 -15.03 14.32 0.62
C ALA A 62 -16.42 14.97 0.51
N ALA A 63 -17.51 14.18 0.67
CA ALA A 63 -18.88 14.68 0.64
C ALA A 63 -19.18 15.61 1.82
N ASP A 64 -18.62 15.34 2.99
CA ASP A 64 -18.77 16.15 4.21
C ASP A 64 -17.87 17.42 4.18
N GLY A 65 -17.20 17.71 3.06
CA GLY A 65 -16.29 18.85 2.92
C GLY A 65 -14.95 18.69 3.65
N ASN A 66 -14.69 17.52 4.21
CA ASN A 66 -13.45 17.15 4.90
C ASN A 66 -12.47 16.37 4.01
N GLY A 67 -12.47 16.61 2.72
CA GLY A 67 -11.67 15.89 1.72
C GLY A 67 -10.15 15.94 1.88
N GLN A 68 -9.68 16.31 3.07
CA GLN A 68 -8.27 16.33 3.42
C GLN A 68 -7.94 15.15 4.33
N TYR A 69 -6.96 14.35 3.90
CA TYR A 69 -6.35 13.37 4.76
C TYR A 69 -5.80 14.06 6.02
N LYS A 70 -6.30 13.67 7.18
CA LYS A 70 -5.79 14.07 8.49
C LYS A 70 -5.47 12.79 9.26
N SER A 71 -4.29 12.69 9.85
CA SER A 71 -3.85 11.50 10.56
C SER A 71 -4.78 11.07 11.70
N ILE A 72 -5.41 12.04 12.41
CA ILE A 72 -6.37 11.76 13.47
C ILE A 72 -7.63 11.12 12.89
N TRP A 73 -8.22 11.74 11.86
CA TRP A 73 -9.40 11.20 11.17
C TRP A 73 -9.12 9.78 10.61
N TRP A 74 -7.92 9.58 10.06
CA TRP A 74 -7.53 8.26 9.54
C TRP A 74 -7.47 7.18 10.63
N ARG A 75 -7.00 7.53 11.81
CA ARG A 75 -7.02 6.60 12.97
C ARG A 75 -8.44 6.17 13.33
N ASP A 76 -9.39 7.12 13.30
CA ASP A 76 -10.80 6.81 13.60
C ASP A 76 -11.40 5.91 12.52
N VAL A 77 -11.13 6.18 11.23
CA VAL A 77 -11.57 5.34 10.11
C VAL A 77 -11.06 3.90 10.25
N VAL A 78 -9.77 3.73 10.54
CA VAL A 78 -9.17 2.41 10.77
C VAL A 78 -9.76 1.74 12.00
N HIS A 79 -9.97 2.51 13.08
CA HIS A 79 -10.54 2.00 14.33
C HIS A 79 -11.99 1.49 14.16
N GLU A 80 -12.77 2.07 13.25
CA GLU A 80 -14.10 1.56 12.91
C GLU A 80 -14.06 0.15 12.28
N GLY A 81 -12.93 -0.27 11.70
CA GLY A 81 -12.76 -1.62 11.15
C GLY A 81 -13.69 -1.96 9.98
N LYS A 82 -14.15 -0.95 9.23
CA LYS A 82 -15.18 -1.09 8.18
C LYS A 82 -14.60 -1.08 6.76
N SER A 83 -13.29 -1.13 6.60
CA SER A 83 -12.66 -1.21 5.27
C SER A 83 -13.09 -2.47 4.55
N GLY A 84 -13.43 -2.37 3.28
CA GLY A 84 -13.73 -3.50 2.41
C GLY A 84 -12.46 -4.19 1.90
N ALA A 85 -12.63 -5.22 1.08
CA ALA A 85 -11.51 -5.84 0.36
C ALA A 85 -11.32 -5.19 -1.01
N MET A 86 -10.07 -4.97 -1.41
CA MET A 86 -9.74 -4.60 -2.78
C MET A 86 -10.19 -5.67 -3.79
N PRO A 87 -10.56 -5.30 -5.02
CA PRO A 87 -10.95 -6.26 -6.04
C PRO A 87 -9.86 -7.32 -6.28
N GLY A 88 -10.15 -8.59 -5.99
CA GLY A 88 -9.23 -9.72 -6.15
C GLY A 88 -8.35 -10.04 -4.94
N ALA A 89 -8.31 -9.19 -3.92
CA ALA A 89 -7.43 -9.39 -2.75
C ALA A 89 -7.72 -10.69 -1.99
N VAL A 90 -9.00 -10.99 -1.73
CA VAL A 90 -9.39 -12.20 -0.97
C VAL A 90 -8.91 -13.46 -1.68
N ASP A 91 -9.23 -13.59 -2.96
CA ASP A 91 -8.89 -14.77 -3.75
C ASP A 91 -7.37 -14.94 -3.88
N PHE A 92 -6.66 -13.85 -4.12
CA PHE A 92 -5.19 -13.84 -4.20
C PHE A 92 -4.57 -14.34 -2.89
N LEU A 93 -4.92 -13.72 -1.76
CA LEU A 93 -4.34 -14.05 -0.46
C LEU A 93 -4.64 -15.50 -0.04
N GLN A 94 -5.88 -15.96 -0.28
CA GLN A 94 -6.25 -17.35 0.02
C GLN A 94 -5.50 -18.36 -0.87
N GLN A 95 -5.19 -18.03 -2.11
CA GLN A 95 -4.37 -18.87 -2.97
C GLN A 95 -2.91 -18.90 -2.51
N VAL A 96 -2.34 -17.76 -2.12
CA VAL A 96 -0.98 -17.68 -1.57
C VAL A 96 -0.85 -18.52 -0.29
N ASP A 97 -1.82 -18.41 0.61
CA ASP A 97 -1.87 -19.20 1.84
C ASP A 97 -1.94 -20.71 1.57
N LYS A 98 -2.83 -21.14 0.67
CA LYS A 98 -2.93 -22.53 0.22
C LYS A 98 -1.63 -23.08 -0.40
N LYS A 99 -0.83 -22.22 -0.99
CA LYS A 99 0.50 -22.57 -1.55
C LYS A 99 1.60 -22.61 -0.47
N GLY A 100 1.29 -22.26 0.78
CA GLY A 100 2.19 -22.37 1.93
C GLY A 100 3.19 -21.22 2.09
N LEU A 101 2.99 -20.09 1.45
CA LEU A 101 3.83 -18.92 1.66
C LEU A 101 3.39 -18.17 2.93
N ALA A 102 4.35 -17.54 3.61
CA ALA A 102 4.04 -16.56 4.65
C ALA A 102 3.53 -15.25 4.04
N ILE A 103 2.55 -14.63 4.70
CA ILE A 103 1.91 -13.39 4.25
C ILE A 103 2.12 -12.32 5.31
N PHE A 104 2.88 -11.26 5.02
CA PHE A 104 3.13 -10.18 5.94
C PHE A 104 2.39 -8.91 5.54
N TYR A 105 1.53 -8.41 6.43
CA TYR A 105 0.80 -7.14 6.31
C TYR A 105 1.62 -6.04 6.98
N VAL A 106 2.31 -5.22 6.19
CA VAL A 106 3.22 -4.17 6.69
C VAL A 106 2.62 -2.80 6.42
N SER A 107 1.92 -2.23 7.40
CA SER A 107 1.15 -1.00 7.22
C SER A 107 1.61 0.15 8.13
N ASN A 108 1.42 1.39 7.67
CA ASN A 108 1.64 2.60 8.45
C ASN A 108 0.42 2.99 9.32
N ARG A 109 -0.54 2.11 9.50
CA ARG A 109 -1.53 2.21 10.59
C ARG A 109 -0.80 2.23 11.92
N TYR A 110 -1.23 3.11 12.85
CA TYR A 110 -0.52 3.32 14.12
C TYR A 110 -0.80 2.20 15.11
N ALA A 111 0.19 1.37 15.40
CA ALA A 111 0.06 0.14 16.18
C ALA A 111 -0.59 0.36 17.58
N PRO A 112 -0.17 1.34 18.41
CA PRO A 112 -0.73 1.52 19.75
C PRO A 112 -2.23 1.76 19.82
N VAL A 113 -2.85 2.19 18.71
CA VAL A 113 -4.29 2.53 18.65
C VAL A 113 -5.06 1.58 17.75
N ASN A 114 -4.45 1.13 16.64
CA ASN A 114 -5.19 0.48 15.56
C ASN A 114 -4.87 -1.00 15.38
N TYR A 115 -4.02 -1.63 16.23
CA TYR A 115 -3.63 -3.01 16.02
C TYR A 115 -4.84 -3.96 16.04
N GLU A 116 -5.60 -3.94 17.13
CA GLU A 116 -6.75 -4.83 17.33
C GLU A 116 -7.85 -4.63 16.26
N ALA A 117 -8.14 -3.37 15.93
CA ALA A 117 -9.10 -3.05 14.88
C ALA A 117 -8.62 -3.52 13.49
N THR A 118 -7.33 -3.39 13.20
CA THR A 118 -6.74 -3.90 11.97
C THR A 118 -6.84 -5.42 11.90
N GLU A 119 -6.41 -6.13 12.94
CA GLU A 119 -6.48 -7.59 13.00
C GLU A 119 -7.92 -8.08 12.82
N ALA A 120 -8.87 -7.48 13.54
CA ALA A 120 -10.30 -7.82 13.44
C ALA A 120 -10.85 -7.57 12.03
N ASN A 121 -10.50 -6.46 11.39
CA ASN A 121 -10.94 -6.14 10.04
C ASN A 121 -10.36 -7.12 9.00
N LEU A 122 -9.06 -7.43 9.06
CA LEU A 122 -8.44 -8.40 8.15
C LEU A 122 -9.08 -9.81 8.30
N LYS A 123 -9.35 -10.24 9.54
CA LYS A 123 -10.07 -11.50 9.83
C LYS A 123 -11.48 -11.49 9.28
N ALA A 124 -12.24 -10.40 9.47
CA ALA A 124 -13.59 -10.25 8.93
C ALA A 124 -13.63 -10.33 7.40
N LEU A 125 -12.58 -9.84 6.72
CA LEU A 125 -12.39 -9.95 5.28
C LEU A 125 -11.87 -11.33 4.85
N ARG A 126 -11.67 -12.26 5.79
CA ARG A 126 -11.15 -13.61 5.56
C ARG A 126 -9.73 -13.62 4.96
N PHE A 127 -8.93 -12.63 5.32
CA PHE A 127 -7.52 -12.62 4.95
C PHE A 127 -6.76 -13.59 5.84
N PRO A 128 -5.98 -14.51 5.27
CA PRO A 128 -5.25 -15.52 6.03
C PRO A 128 -4.08 -14.90 6.81
N GLN A 129 -3.62 -15.60 7.84
CA GLN A 129 -2.46 -15.22 8.64
C GLN A 129 -2.58 -13.81 9.27
N ALA A 130 -3.81 -13.34 9.51
CA ALA A 130 -4.07 -12.05 10.17
C ALA A 130 -3.88 -12.19 11.68
N ASP A 131 -2.63 -12.22 12.13
CA ASP A 131 -2.22 -12.40 13.51
C ASP A 131 -1.00 -11.55 13.87
N LYS A 132 -0.61 -11.60 15.17
CA LYS A 132 0.48 -10.78 15.72
C LYS A 132 1.84 -11.01 15.07
N LYS A 133 2.09 -12.18 14.51
CA LYS A 133 3.36 -12.50 13.83
C LYS A 133 3.43 -11.84 12.46
N HIS A 134 2.29 -11.75 11.78
CA HIS A 134 2.23 -11.38 10.36
C HIS A 134 1.75 -9.94 10.13
N ILE A 135 1.14 -9.28 11.13
CA ILE A 135 0.71 -7.88 11.07
C ILE A 135 1.78 -6.99 11.71
N LEU A 136 2.50 -6.23 10.89
CA LEU A 136 3.59 -5.33 11.30
C LEU A 136 3.15 -3.87 11.05
N LEU A 137 2.60 -3.22 12.09
CA LEU A 137 2.13 -1.85 12.02
C LEU A 137 3.22 -0.84 12.41
N MET A 138 2.95 0.45 12.13
CA MET A 138 3.84 1.54 12.50
C MET A 138 3.81 1.82 14.01
N GLU A 139 4.98 1.79 14.65
CA GLU A 139 5.14 2.26 16.03
C GLU A 139 5.72 3.67 16.10
N LYS A 140 6.88 3.89 15.50
CA LYS A 140 7.66 5.14 15.60
C LYS A 140 7.88 5.84 14.26
N SER A 141 8.04 5.08 13.20
CA SER A 141 8.42 5.60 11.88
C SER A 141 7.58 5.02 10.76
N GLY A 142 7.12 5.87 9.84
CA GLY A 142 6.46 5.45 8.61
C GLY A 142 7.41 4.80 7.57
N ASN A 143 8.73 4.87 7.78
CA ASN A 143 9.67 4.11 6.97
C ASN A 143 9.55 2.62 7.29
N LYS A 144 9.16 1.82 6.30
CA LYS A 144 8.92 0.38 6.46
C LYS A 144 10.21 -0.46 6.48
N GLN A 145 11.38 0.12 6.21
CA GLN A 145 12.64 -0.63 6.02
C GLN A 145 13.00 -1.55 7.19
N LEU A 146 12.83 -1.07 8.44
CA LEU A 146 13.13 -1.91 9.62
C LEU A 146 12.22 -3.14 9.69
N ARG A 147 10.93 -2.97 9.35
CA ARG A 147 9.96 -4.08 9.31
C ARG A 147 10.29 -5.07 8.18
N PHE A 148 10.73 -4.56 7.01
CA PHE A 148 11.23 -5.42 5.93
C PHE A 148 12.47 -6.21 6.36
N ASN A 149 13.42 -5.57 7.03
CA ASN A 149 14.64 -6.23 7.51
C ASN A 149 14.32 -7.37 8.50
N THR A 150 13.33 -7.17 9.38
CA THR A 150 12.86 -8.22 10.30
C THR A 150 12.32 -9.43 9.52
N ILE A 151 11.52 -9.20 8.47
CA ILE A 151 10.97 -10.27 7.65
C ILE A 151 12.09 -11.00 6.87
N THR A 152 12.97 -10.25 6.20
CA THR A 152 14.02 -10.82 5.35
C THR A 152 15.13 -11.54 6.14
N ALA A 153 15.21 -11.34 7.46
CA ALA A 153 16.07 -12.14 8.32
C ALA A 153 15.71 -13.63 8.28
N ASP A 154 14.42 -13.95 8.26
CA ASP A 154 13.92 -15.32 8.38
C ASP A 154 13.26 -15.85 7.09
N TYR A 155 12.86 -14.98 6.16
CA TYR A 155 12.10 -15.33 4.96
C TYR A 155 12.77 -14.84 3.67
N ASP A 156 12.57 -15.60 2.59
CA ASP A 156 12.86 -15.17 1.22
C ASP A 156 11.60 -14.51 0.62
N VAL A 157 11.63 -13.18 0.50
CA VAL A 157 10.47 -12.41 0.03
C VAL A 157 10.41 -12.44 -1.49
N VAL A 158 9.33 -13.02 -2.02
CA VAL A 158 9.08 -13.15 -3.46
C VAL A 158 8.64 -11.84 -4.08
N VAL A 159 7.62 -11.18 -3.49
CA VAL A 159 7.09 -9.92 -3.97
C VAL A 159 6.80 -8.95 -2.82
N TYR A 160 6.97 -7.66 -3.11
CA TYR A 160 6.50 -6.54 -2.29
C TYR A 160 5.37 -5.83 -3.01
N MET A 161 4.28 -5.55 -2.32
CA MET A 161 3.06 -4.99 -2.90
C MET A 161 2.60 -3.77 -2.09
N GLY A 162 2.24 -2.69 -2.77
CA GLY A 162 1.75 -1.48 -2.12
C GLY A 162 1.16 -0.48 -3.12
N ASP A 163 0.47 0.53 -2.64
CA ASP A 163 -0.06 1.64 -3.45
C ASP A 163 0.90 2.85 -3.49
N ASN A 164 1.99 2.77 -2.73
CA ASN A 164 2.98 3.84 -2.61
C ASN A 164 4.40 3.30 -2.76
N ALA A 165 5.28 4.05 -3.43
CA ALA A 165 6.68 3.64 -3.56
C ALA A 165 7.43 3.49 -2.21
N GLY A 166 6.90 4.06 -1.12
CA GLY A 166 7.39 3.84 0.25
C GLY A 166 7.07 2.47 0.83
N ASP A 167 6.21 1.69 0.18
CA ASP A 167 5.85 0.32 0.54
C ASP A 167 6.83 -0.72 -0.02
N LEU A 168 7.78 -0.24 -0.80
CA LEU A 168 8.81 -1.03 -1.45
C LEU A 168 10.17 -0.76 -0.82
N PRO A 169 11.07 -1.77 -0.72
CA PRO A 169 12.41 -1.59 -0.12
C PRO A 169 13.40 -0.89 -1.06
N ILE A 170 12.98 0.21 -1.70
CA ILE A 170 13.79 0.96 -2.69
C ILE A 170 14.23 2.36 -2.20
N GLY A 171 13.90 2.72 -0.95
CA GLY A 171 14.45 3.93 -0.32
C GLY A 171 13.83 5.26 -0.73
N THR A 172 12.56 5.30 -1.15
CA THR A 172 11.85 6.53 -1.57
C THR A 172 11.34 7.40 -0.42
N ASN A 173 11.45 6.93 0.82
CA ASN A 173 10.93 7.65 1.98
C ASN A 173 11.70 8.96 2.21
N GLY A 174 10.97 10.08 2.37
CA GLY A 174 11.56 11.41 2.58
C GLY A 174 12.25 12.03 1.36
N LYS A 175 12.12 11.42 0.19
CA LYS A 175 12.73 11.89 -1.07
C LYS A 175 11.85 12.90 -1.80
N SER A 176 12.46 13.84 -2.53
CA SER A 176 11.79 14.76 -3.45
C SER A 176 11.15 14.01 -4.62
N LEU A 177 10.26 14.67 -5.38
CA LEU A 177 9.64 14.06 -6.58
C LEU A 177 10.71 13.58 -7.58
N THR A 178 11.71 14.40 -7.86
CA THR A 178 12.80 14.05 -8.79
C THR A 178 13.57 12.83 -8.32
N GLU A 179 13.98 12.79 -7.04
CA GLU A 179 14.69 11.63 -6.48
C GLU A 179 13.82 10.38 -6.50
N ARG A 180 12.52 10.50 -6.16
CA ARG A 180 11.56 9.36 -6.21
C ARG A 180 11.47 8.79 -7.61
N ASN A 181 11.33 9.64 -8.63
CA ASN A 181 11.25 9.20 -10.02
C ASN A 181 12.56 8.52 -10.46
N GLN A 182 13.72 9.10 -10.14
CA GLN A 182 15.03 8.51 -10.44
C GLN A 182 15.21 7.12 -9.78
N ILE A 183 14.76 6.96 -8.53
CA ILE A 183 14.80 5.67 -7.83
C ILE A 183 13.88 4.66 -8.53
N VAL A 184 12.66 5.05 -8.88
CA VAL A 184 11.71 4.17 -9.59
C VAL A 184 12.28 3.77 -10.95
N ASP A 185 12.84 4.72 -11.70
CA ASP A 185 13.46 4.45 -13.02
C ASP A 185 14.66 3.50 -12.92
N ALA A 186 15.44 3.60 -11.86
CA ALA A 186 16.56 2.68 -11.60
C ALA A 186 16.09 1.24 -11.33
N HIS A 187 14.88 1.06 -10.83
CA HIS A 187 14.25 -0.23 -10.54
C HIS A 187 13.22 -0.66 -11.59
N LYS A 188 13.18 -0.03 -12.76
CA LYS A 188 12.12 -0.26 -13.78
C LYS A 188 11.91 -1.73 -14.16
N ALA A 189 12.95 -2.55 -14.13
CA ALA A 189 12.88 -3.98 -14.44
C ALA A 189 12.25 -4.84 -13.32
N ASP A 190 12.18 -4.32 -12.11
CA ASP A 190 11.63 -5.02 -10.94
C ASP A 190 10.10 -4.82 -10.82
N PHE A 191 9.54 -3.80 -11.47
CA PHE A 191 8.10 -3.54 -11.44
C PHE A 191 7.35 -4.54 -12.32
N GLY A 192 6.24 -5.06 -11.78
CA GLY A 192 5.48 -6.15 -12.41
C GLY A 192 6.02 -7.55 -12.09
N THR A 193 7.17 -7.62 -11.39
CA THR A 193 7.79 -8.87 -10.91
C THR A 193 7.99 -8.82 -9.40
N LYS A 194 9.12 -8.29 -8.94
CA LYS A 194 9.44 -8.16 -7.51
C LYS A 194 8.61 -7.09 -6.79
N TYR A 195 8.23 -6.04 -7.51
CA TYR A 195 7.47 -4.89 -6.99
C TYR A 195 6.15 -4.74 -7.74
N ILE A 196 5.05 -4.80 -7.01
CA ILE A 196 3.70 -4.61 -7.55
C ILE A 196 3.10 -3.35 -6.94
N VAL A 197 2.74 -2.39 -7.80
CA VAL A 197 2.15 -1.11 -7.36
C VAL A 197 0.69 -1.05 -7.75
N PHE A 198 -0.16 -0.76 -6.77
CA PHE A 198 -1.59 -0.52 -6.97
C PHE A 198 -1.87 0.96 -7.19
N PRO A 199 -2.89 1.32 -7.98
CA PRO A 199 -3.19 2.71 -8.28
C PRO A 199 -3.85 3.43 -7.11
N ASN A 200 -3.20 4.48 -6.57
CA ASN A 200 -3.80 5.41 -5.62
C ASN A 200 -3.53 6.87 -6.03
N PRO A 201 -4.43 7.51 -6.80
CA PRO A 201 -4.31 8.90 -7.19
C PRO A 201 -4.87 9.89 -6.14
N VAL A 202 -5.30 9.42 -4.96
CA VAL A 202 -5.97 10.24 -3.94
C VAL A 202 -5.02 10.77 -2.89
N TYR A 203 -4.12 9.91 -2.38
CA TYR A 203 -3.16 10.28 -1.34
C TYR A 203 -1.90 9.41 -1.45
N GLY A 204 -0.87 9.78 -0.68
CA GLY A 204 0.39 9.04 -0.61
C GLY A 204 1.58 9.98 -0.39
N ALA A 205 2.77 9.42 -0.24
CA ALA A 205 3.99 10.19 -0.05
C ALA A 205 4.33 11.10 -1.26
N TRP A 206 3.81 10.79 -2.45
CA TRP A 206 3.94 11.63 -3.64
C TRP A 206 3.30 13.01 -3.44
N VAL A 207 2.17 13.10 -2.72
CA VAL A 207 1.52 14.38 -2.40
C VAL A 207 2.44 15.27 -1.57
N SER A 208 3.05 14.71 -0.52
CA SER A 208 4.00 15.45 0.33
C SER A 208 5.29 15.83 -0.39
N ALA A 209 5.63 15.12 -1.46
CA ALA A 209 6.81 15.40 -2.28
C ALA A 209 6.59 16.54 -3.30
N ILE A 210 5.33 16.92 -3.59
CA ILE A 210 5.00 18.08 -4.46
C ILE A 210 5.53 19.37 -3.84
N ALA A 211 5.24 19.58 -2.56
CA ALA A 211 5.70 20.76 -1.84
C ALA A 211 5.90 20.46 -0.35
N LYS A 212 6.88 21.11 0.25
CA LYS A 212 7.11 21.02 1.70
C LYS A 212 5.84 21.48 2.45
N ASN A 213 5.43 20.68 3.43
CA ASN A 213 4.24 20.94 4.24
C ASN A 213 2.89 20.92 3.47
N TYR A 214 2.82 20.32 2.27
CA TYR A 214 1.60 20.25 1.46
C TYR A 214 0.37 19.82 2.27
N LEU A 215 0.49 18.81 3.13
CA LEU A 215 -0.62 18.28 3.93
C LEU A 215 -1.15 19.24 5.00
N THR A 216 -0.37 20.25 5.39
CA THR A 216 -0.78 21.27 6.38
C THR A 216 -1.24 22.56 5.76
N MET A 217 -1.15 22.70 4.44
CA MET A 217 -1.61 23.88 3.69
C MET A 217 -3.13 24.00 3.72
N THR A 218 -3.61 25.26 3.67
CA THR A 218 -5.02 25.57 3.43
C THR A 218 -5.45 25.11 2.02
N PRO A 219 -6.76 24.91 1.76
CA PRO A 219 -7.24 24.58 0.42
C PRO A 219 -6.77 25.55 -0.66
N LYS A 220 -6.76 26.85 -0.36
CA LYS A 220 -6.29 27.90 -1.30
C LYS A 220 -4.81 27.73 -1.63
N GLN A 221 -3.96 27.55 -0.62
CA GLN A 221 -2.53 27.32 -0.83
C GLN A 221 -2.24 26.08 -1.67
N ARG A 222 -2.99 25.00 -1.45
CA ARG A 222 -2.85 23.78 -2.26
C ARG A 222 -3.27 24.00 -3.71
N ASP A 223 -4.36 24.74 -3.94
CA ASP A 223 -4.81 25.07 -5.28
C ASP A 223 -3.75 25.90 -6.03
N GLU A 224 -3.12 26.86 -5.36
CA GLU A 224 -2.03 27.66 -5.91
C GLU A 224 -0.81 26.78 -6.26
N VAL A 225 -0.36 25.90 -5.34
CA VAL A 225 0.75 24.94 -5.58
C VAL A 225 0.42 23.99 -6.73
N ASN A 226 -0.79 23.44 -6.76
CA ASN A 226 -1.21 22.51 -7.81
C ASN A 226 -1.23 23.18 -9.18
N ARG A 227 -1.75 24.42 -9.27
CA ARG A 227 -1.74 25.19 -10.51
C ARG A 227 -0.31 25.47 -10.97
N GLU A 228 0.54 25.93 -10.06
CA GLU A 228 1.95 26.17 -10.35
C GLU A 228 2.65 24.92 -10.87
N PHE A 229 2.46 23.77 -10.19
CA PHE A 229 3.03 22.50 -10.60
C PHE A 229 2.56 22.06 -11.99
N LEU A 230 1.26 22.16 -12.25
CA LEU A 230 0.66 21.77 -13.52
C LEU A 230 1.07 22.71 -14.67
N THR A 231 1.32 23.97 -14.41
CA THR A 231 1.66 24.96 -15.48
C THR A 231 3.15 25.05 -15.78
N LYS A 232 4.02 24.76 -14.81
CA LYS A 232 5.48 24.85 -15.01
C LYS A 232 6.10 23.65 -15.70
N ASN A 233 5.40 22.54 -15.77
CA ASN A 233 5.92 21.28 -16.31
C ASN A 233 5.33 20.93 -17.69
N TYR A 234 4.82 21.94 -18.39
CA TYR A 234 4.41 21.85 -19.78
C TYR A 234 5.45 22.48 -20.69
#